data_a2c2af667a8fc12fa1ef0d50ea4d6939
#
_entry.id   a2c2af667a8fc12fa1ef0d50ea4d6939
#
_cell.length_a   1.000
_cell.length_b   1.000
_cell.length_c   1.000
_cell.angle_alpha   90.00
_cell.angle_beta   90.00
_cell.angle_gamma   90.00
#
_symmetry.space_group_name_H-M   'P 1'
#
loop_
_entity.id
_entity.type
_entity.pdbx_description
1 polymer ?
#
loop_
_entity_poly.entity_id
_entity_poly.type
_entity_poly.pdbx_seq_one_letter_code
_entity_poly.pdbx_strand_id
1 'polypeptide(L)'
;MDIVFTSGDTFKEGIGISKGLMKRDLISMLDVKEDLEEIIDRGIDIKRKAKSGMSIEQLKGKTLGMIFEKSSTRTRVSFEVAMEKLGGHALFLSKNDIQLGRGETIEDTALVLSRYVDTIMYRAMSHKAMRELAKYATVPVISGLDDKEHPCQVITDLMTIKEHKGKHKGLNLVYIGDGGNNISHSYLLGCGIVGMNIRIVSPRKYWPDSYYVNEAKKFGINVEITDKIEGATKDADVVATDTWVSMGDESKKEQRLKDFQGYTVNDKLMKNAKPDAIFLHCLPAYYNYEVTKDVAHGKQSVIFDEAENRMWAQIAVMVTFMK
;
A
#
# COMPACT_ATOMS: atom_id res chain seq x y z
N MET A 1 -22.75 68.24 0.96
CA MET A 1 -21.63 67.68 0.20
C MET A 1 -21.96 66.18 0.09
N ASP A 2 -22.77 65.87 -0.93
CA ASP A 2 -23.41 64.56 -1.08
C ASP A 2 -22.46 63.59 -1.80
N ILE A 3 -22.18 62.47 -1.18
CA ILE A 3 -21.43 61.40 -1.81
C ILE A 3 -22.45 60.47 -2.48
N VAL A 4 -22.49 60.53 -3.82
CA VAL A 4 -23.28 59.63 -4.67
C VAL A 4 -22.57 58.29 -4.81
N PHE A 5 -23.17 57.22 -4.34
CA PHE A 5 -22.74 55.85 -4.67
C PHE A 5 -23.32 55.47 -6.06
N THR A 6 -22.45 55.35 -7.06
CA THR A 6 -22.80 54.73 -8.33
C THR A 6 -22.61 53.20 -8.23
N SER A 7 -23.70 52.48 -8.43
CA SER A 7 -23.73 51.04 -8.59
C SER A 7 -23.17 50.63 -9.94
N GLY A 8 -22.35 49.59 -9.94
CA GLY A 8 -22.13 48.74 -11.12
C GLY A 8 -20.67 48.64 -11.57
N ASP A 9 -19.91 47.77 -10.90
CA ASP A 9 -18.82 47.08 -11.60
C ASP A 9 -18.77 45.62 -11.10
N THR A 10 -19.17 44.75 -12.00
CA THR A 10 -19.11 43.28 -11.85
C THR A 10 -17.65 42.86 -11.84
N PHE A 11 -17.12 42.49 -10.65
CA PHE A 11 -15.89 41.74 -10.57
C PHE A 11 -16.08 40.32 -11.15
N LYS A 12 -15.94 40.23 -12.46
CA LYS A 12 -15.63 39.00 -13.18
C LYS A 12 -14.19 39.07 -13.65
N GLU A 13 -13.27 39.03 -12.75
CA GLU A 13 -11.92 38.59 -13.09
C GLU A 13 -11.82 37.12 -12.72
N GLY A 14 -11.79 36.31 -13.74
CA GLY A 14 -11.52 34.90 -13.66
C GLY A 14 -10.18 34.69 -12.95
N ILE A 15 -10.22 33.98 -11.85
CA ILE A 15 -9.03 33.34 -11.31
C ILE A 15 -8.54 32.44 -12.44
N GLY A 16 -7.53 32.91 -13.16
CA GLY A 16 -6.78 32.11 -14.12
C GLY A 16 -6.24 30.90 -13.36
N ILE A 17 -6.93 29.79 -13.49
CA ILE A 17 -6.37 28.51 -13.09
C ILE A 17 -5.14 28.34 -13.99
N SER A 18 -3.96 28.66 -13.45
CA SER A 18 -2.73 28.20 -14.05
C SER A 18 -2.96 26.70 -14.32
N LYS A 19 -2.55 26.20 -15.48
CA LYS A 19 -2.40 24.77 -15.73
C LYS A 19 -1.33 24.23 -14.77
N GLY A 20 -1.63 24.22 -13.47
CA GLY A 20 -0.89 23.50 -12.47
C GLY A 20 -0.92 22.02 -12.87
N LEU A 21 0.18 21.34 -12.75
CA LEU A 21 0.24 19.89 -12.86
C LEU A 21 -0.97 19.33 -12.09
N MET A 22 -1.84 18.56 -12.79
CA MET A 22 -2.97 17.92 -12.13
C MET A 22 -2.41 17.06 -11.00
N LYS A 23 -2.91 17.23 -9.78
CA LYS A 23 -2.49 16.41 -8.66
C LYS A 23 -2.62 14.93 -9.05
N ARG A 24 -1.70 14.12 -8.58
CA ARG A 24 -1.72 12.68 -8.76
C ARG A 24 -1.86 12.01 -7.41
N ASP A 25 -2.79 11.07 -7.30
CA ASP A 25 -3.07 10.30 -6.08
C ASP A 25 -2.52 8.87 -6.21
N LEU A 26 -2.21 8.24 -5.08
CA LEU A 26 -1.92 6.81 -4.98
C LEU A 26 -2.97 6.16 -4.08
N ILE A 27 -4.08 5.74 -4.64
CA ILE A 27 -5.17 5.06 -3.92
C ILE A 27 -5.36 3.61 -4.38
N SER A 28 -4.85 3.28 -5.56
CA SER A 28 -4.83 1.93 -6.14
C SER A 28 -3.46 1.64 -6.76
N MET A 29 -3.11 0.37 -6.88
CA MET A 29 -1.93 -0.04 -7.67
C MET A 29 -2.04 0.41 -9.13
N LEU A 30 -3.26 0.55 -9.67
CA LEU A 30 -3.47 1.04 -11.03
C LEU A 30 -3.04 2.50 -11.25
N ASP A 31 -2.94 3.29 -10.18
CA ASP A 31 -2.51 4.70 -10.27
C ASP A 31 -1.00 4.83 -10.60
N VAL A 32 -0.24 3.75 -10.44
CA VAL A 32 1.21 3.68 -10.71
C VAL A 32 1.55 2.71 -11.85
N LYS A 33 0.56 2.25 -12.62
CA LYS A 33 0.77 1.24 -13.67
C LYS A 33 1.82 1.62 -14.72
N GLU A 34 2.01 2.92 -14.97
CA GLU A 34 2.94 3.40 -15.99
C GLU A 34 4.37 3.60 -15.44
N ASP A 35 4.54 3.77 -14.13
CA ASP A 35 5.83 4.13 -13.52
C ASP A 35 6.19 3.32 -12.26
N LEU A 36 5.51 2.21 -12.01
CA LEU A 36 5.74 1.35 -10.84
C LEU A 36 7.21 0.88 -10.76
N GLU A 37 7.78 0.42 -11.86
CA GLU A 37 9.18 0.00 -11.92
C GLU A 37 10.14 1.17 -11.63
N GLU A 38 9.85 2.37 -12.13
CA GLU A 38 10.65 3.57 -11.84
C GLU A 38 10.58 3.94 -10.34
N ILE A 39 9.38 3.85 -9.72
CA ILE A 39 9.20 4.08 -8.28
C ILE A 39 10.02 3.08 -7.47
N ILE A 40 9.99 1.80 -7.84
CA ILE A 40 10.76 0.74 -7.18
C ILE A 40 12.27 1.02 -7.31
N ASP A 41 12.76 1.30 -8.51
CA ASP A 41 14.18 1.59 -8.75
C ASP A 41 14.65 2.84 -8.00
N ARG A 42 13.80 3.87 -7.95
CA ARG A 42 14.04 5.07 -7.14
C ARG A 42 14.18 4.74 -5.66
N GLY A 43 13.32 3.87 -5.12
CA GLY A 43 13.41 3.41 -3.73
C GLY A 43 14.73 2.70 -3.44
N ILE A 44 15.16 1.78 -4.31
CA ILE A 44 16.44 1.07 -4.22
C ILE A 44 17.62 2.05 -4.27
N ASP A 45 17.60 3.00 -5.21
CA ASP A 45 18.68 3.99 -5.37
C ASP A 45 18.77 4.93 -4.16
N ILE A 46 17.64 5.45 -3.67
CA ILE A 46 17.59 6.32 -2.48
C ILE A 46 18.08 5.56 -1.25
N LYS A 47 17.65 4.30 -1.04
CA LYS A 47 18.13 3.41 0.03
C LYS A 47 19.66 3.28 -0.02
N ARG A 48 20.21 2.99 -1.20
CA ARG A 48 21.65 2.86 -1.40
C ARG A 48 22.40 4.15 -1.07
N LYS A 49 21.93 5.31 -1.55
CA LYS A 49 22.50 6.63 -1.28
C LYS A 49 22.49 6.95 0.21
N ALA A 50 21.35 6.77 0.86
CA ALA A 50 21.24 7.02 2.30
C ALA A 50 22.14 6.12 3.14
N LYS A 51 22.23 4.82 2.79
CA LYS A 51 23.15 3.88 3.48
C LYS A 51 24.64 4.20 3.25
N SER A 52 25.00 4.91 2.18
CA SER A 52 26.35 5.42 1.94
C SER A 52 26.63 6.79 2.60
N GLY A 53 25.69 7.31 3.39
CA GLY A 53 25.83 8.59 4.11
C GLY A 53 25.50 9.84 3.29
N MET A 54 24.98 9.69 2.07
CA MET A 54 24.54 10.83 1.27
C MET A 54 23.20 11.37 1.79
N SER A 55 23.05 12.71 1.77
CA SER A 55 21.77 13.36 2.08
C SER A 55 20.72 13.02 1.03
N ILE A 56 19.48 12.80 1.51
CA ILE A 56 18.31 12.52 0.68
C ILE A 56 17.18 13.52 0.91
N GLU A 57 17.46 14.72 1.42
CA GLU A 57 16.51 15.76 1.82
C GLU A 57 15.79 16.41 0.62
N GLN A 58 14.98 15.62 -0.10
CA GLN A 58 14.29 16.05 -1.32
C GLN A 58 12.95 16.76 -1.06
N LEU A 59 12.43 16.70 0.18
CA LEU A 59 11.14 17.29 0.58
C LEU A 59 11.30 18.31 1.70
N LYS A 60 12.42 19.04 1.71
CA LYS A 60 12.69 20.09 2.71
C LYS A 60 11.59 21.14 2.72
N GLY A 61 11.02 21.37 3.92
CA GLY A 61 9.95 22.33 4.13
C GLY A 61 8.55 21.82 3.73
N LYS A 62 8.42 20.58 3.26
CA LYS A 62 7.13 19.95 2.95
C LYS A 62 6.51 19.30 4.18
N THR A 63 5.18 19.28 4.23
CA THR A 63 4.41 18.70 5.33
C THR A 63 3.48 17.60 4.82
N LEU A 64 3.52 16.42 5.47
CA LEU A 64 2.63 15.30 5.27
C LEU A 64 1.59 15.25 6.41
N GLY A 65 0.29 15.38 6.10
CA GLY A 65 -0.79 15.10 7.05
C GLY A 65 -1.17 13.62 7.00
N MET A 66 -1.08 12.91 8.13
CA MET A 66 -1.35 11.46 8.18
C MET A 66 -2.62 11.16 8.97
N ILE A 67 -3.73 10.90 8.29
CA ILE A 67 -5.01 10.55 8.90
C ILE A 67 -5.08 9.04 9.16
N PHE A 68 -5.39 8.64 10.38
CA PHE A 68 -5.53 7.26 10.81
C PHE A 68 -6.91 7.00 11.40
N GLU A 69 -7.74 6.21 10.72
CA GLU A 69 -8.98 5.65 11.29
C GLU A 69 -8.74 4.35 12.05
N LYS A 70 -7.63 3.65 11.78
CA LYS A 70 -7.17 2.44 12.47
C LYS A 70 -5.73 2.62 12.93
N SER A 71 -5.41 2.13 14.11
CA SER A 71 -4.05 2.17 14.65
C SER A 71 -3.07 1.37 13.78
N SER A 72 -1.84 1.84 13.66
CA SER A 72 -0.76 1.12 12.99
C SER A 72 0.61 1.63 13.43
N THR A 73 1.40 0.78 14.05
CA THR A 73 2.78 1.12 14.44
C THR A 73 3.66 1.28 13.20
N ARG A 74 3.68 0.26 12.33
CA ARG A 74 4.57 0.25 11.15
C ARG A 74 4.28 1.37 10.18
N THR A 75 3.02 1.57 9.78
CA THR A 75 2.64 2.65 8.85
C THR A 75 2.98 4.02 9.42
N ARG A 76 2.68 4.26 10.71
CA ARG A 76 2.99 5.52 11.36
C ARG A 76 4.48 5.79 11.38
N VAL A 77 5.25 4.90 12.00
CA VAL A 77 6.70 5.09 12.19
C VAL A 77 7.42 5.18 10.85
N SER A 78 7.07 4.34 9.86
CA SER A 78 7.75 4.37 8.56
C SER A 78 7.51 5.67 7.78
N PHE A 79 6.31 6.25 7.79
CA PHE A 79 6.05 7.54 7.15
C PHE A 79 6.66 8.72 7.91
N GLU A 80 6.58 8.73 9.26
CA GLU A 80 7.21 9.78 10.08
C GLU A 80 8.71 9.83 9.84
N VAL A 81 9.41 8.69 9.96
CA VAL A 81 10.86 8.61 9.73
C VAL A 81 11.22 8.88 8.27
N ALA A 82 10.39 8.44 7.32
CA ALA A 82 10.61 8.73 5.91
C ALA A 82 10.58 10.24 5.62
N MET A 83 9.59 10.97 6.15
CA MET A 83 9.50 12.42 6.00
C MET A 83 10.67 13.15 6.67
N GLU A 84 11.07 12.71 7.86
CA GLU A 84 12.26 13.25 8.55
C GLU A 84 13.53 13.10 7.69
N LYS A 85 13.78 11.90 7.14
CA LYS A 85 14.93 11.65 6.25
C LYS A 85 14.90 12.49 4.97
N LEU A 86 13.70 12.85 4.51
CA LEU A 86 13.51 13.71 3.34
C LEU A 86 13.59 15.22 3.67
N GLY A 87 13.84 15.60 4.94
CA GLY A 87 13.91 17.00 5.40
C GLY A 87 12.55 17.67 5.55
N GLY A 88 11.46 16.90 5.49
CA GLY A 88 10.11 17.36 5.67
C GLY A 88 9.57 17.12 7.09
N HIS A 89 8.28 17.35 7.25
CA HIS A 89 7.56 17.16 8.52
C HIS A 89 6.33 16.27 8.33
N ALA A 90 6.02 15.42 9.31
CA ALA A 90 4.83 14.59 9.31
C ALA A 90 3.95 14.89 10.53
N LEU A 91 2.64 15.05 10.30
CA LEU A 91 1.63 15.27 11.33
C LEU A 91 0.79 14.00 11.49
N PHE A 92 0.82 13.41 12.67
CA PHE A 92 -0.06 12.29 13.00
C PHE A 92 -1.43 12.78 13.44
N LEU A 93 -2.47 12.37 12.72
CA LEU A 93 -3.86 12.78 12.91
C LEU A 93 -4.72 11.53 13.18
N SER A 94 -4.87 11.17 14.46
CA SER A 94 -5.78 10.08 14.85
C SER A 94 -7.23 10.53 14.68
N LYS A 95 -8.09 9.66 14.13
CA LYS A 95 -9.54 9.90 14.07
C LYS A 95 -10.15 10.30 15.43
N ASN A 96 -9.60 9.80 16.52
CA ASN A 96 -10.09 10.11 17.86
C ASN A 96 -9.74 11.53 18.33
N ASP A 97 -8.75 12.16 17.68
CA ASP A 97 -8.22 13.47 18.07
C ASP A 97 -8.65 14.60 17.11
N ILE A 98 -9.21 14.25 15.95
CA ILE A 98 -9.68 15.20 14.93
C ILE A 98 -11.20 15.20 14.78
N GLN A 99 -11.74 16.19 14.09
CA GLN A 99 -13.20 16.37 13.96
C GLN A 99 -13.87 15.36 13.03
N LEU A 100 -13.12 14.71 12.12
CA LEU A 100 -13.61 13.62 11.27
C LEU A 100 -14.26 12.48 12.11
N GLY A 101 -13.73 12.20 13.31
CA GLY A 101 -14.32 11.27 14.26
C GLY A 101 -15.54 11.81 15.01
N ARG A 102 -15.86 13.11 14.86
CA ARG A 102 -16.88 13.84 15.61
C ARG A 102 -17.98 14.46 14.74
N GLY A 103 -18.09 14.03 13.48
CA GLY A 103 -19.15 14.43 12.55
C GLY A 103 -18.76 15.44 11.49
N GLU A 104 -17.48 15.87 11.41
CA GLU A 104 -16.98 16.61 10.24
C GLU A 104 -17.01 15.71 9.01
N THR A 105 -17.39 16.26 7.86
CA THR A 105 -17.44 15.51 6.61
C THR A 105 -16.02 15.23 6.08
N ILE A 106 -15.87 14.15 5.30
CA ILE A 106 -14.60 13.85 4.61
C ILE A 106 -14.26 14.99 3.64
N GLU A 107 -15.26 15.58 2.98
CA GLU A 107 -15.13 16.72 2.08
C GLU A 107 -14.50 17.93 2.80
N ASP A 108 -15.08 18.37 3.91
CA ASP A 108 -14.57 19.53 4.66
C ASP A 108 -13.17 19.26 5.20
N THR A 109 -12.94 18.07 5.77
CA THR A 109 -11.61 17.64 6.23
C THR A 109 -10.57 17.72 5.10
N ALA A 110 -10.91 17.22 3.90
CA ALA A 110 -10.01 17.24 2.73
C ALA A 110 -9.71 18.66 2.28
N LEU A 111 -10.73 19.53 2.17
CA LEU A 111 -10.60 20.91 1.74
C LEU A 111 -9.76 21.75 2.74
N VAL A 112 -9.98 21.55 4.03
CA VAL A 112 -9.23 22.27 5.09
C VAL A 112 -7.79 21.79 5.13
N LEU A 113 -7.53 20.49 5.23
CA LEU A 113 -6.16 19.97 5.32
C LEU A 113 -5.34 20.30 4.08
N SER A 114 -5.95 20.32 2.90
CA SER A 114 -5.25 20.72 1.66
C SER A 114 -4.72 22.17 1.68
N ARG A 115 -5.16 23.01 2.64
CA ARG A 115 -4.66 24.37 2.84
C ARG A 115 -3.46 24.43 3.78
N TYR A 116 -3.21 23.36 4.54
CA TYR A 116 -2.19 23.33 5.60
C TYR A 116 -1.01 22.42 5.25
N VAL A 117 -1.24 21.37 4.47
CA VAL A 117 -0.23 20.35 4.17
C VAL A 117 -0.01 20.20 2.67
N ASP A 118 1.15 19.64 2.28
CA ASP A 118 1.51 19.42 0.87
C ASP A 118 0.99 18.08 0.33
N THR A 119 0.68 17.13 1.21
CA THR A 119 0.16 15.80 0.88
C THR A 119 -0.60 15.22 2.06
N ILE A 120 -1.62 14.42 1.78
CA ILE A 120 -2.38 13.69 2.80
C ILE A 120 -2.12 12.19 2.62
N MET A 121 -1.63 11.52 3.67
CA MET A 121 -1.70 10.08 3.77
C MET A 121 -2.97 9.70 4.55
N TYR A 122 -3.75 8.78 4.01
CA TYR A 122 -4.99 8.34 4.65
C TYR A 122 -5.00 6.82 4.84
N ARG A 123 -5.16 6.38 6.09
CA ARG A 123 -5.42 4.98 6.45
C ARG A 123 -6.91 4.86 6.79
N ALA A 124 -7.69 4.51 5.78
CA ALA A 124 -9.15 4.55 5.81
C ALA A 124 -9.79 3.23 6.28
N MET A 125 -11.03 3.32 6.74
CA MET A 125 -11.88 2.15 7.02
C MET A 125 -12.45 1.53 5.75
N SER A 126 -12.65 2.33 4.69
CA SER A 126 -13.22 1.87 3.43
C SER A 126 -12.62 2.56 2.22
N HIS A 127 -12.56 1.85 1.10
CA HIS A 127 -12.15 2.39 -0.20
C HIS A 127 -13.03 3.56 -0.66
N LYS A 128 -14.33 3.54 -0.30
CA LYS A 128 -15.24 4.66 -0.59
C LYS A 128 -14.77 5.95 0.09
N ALA A 129 -14.43 5.88 1.38
CA ALA A 129 -13.92 7.03 2.14
C ALA A 129 -12.58 7.53 1.57
N MET A 130 -11.69 6.61 1.18
CA MET A 130 -10.42 6.93 0.51
C MET A 130 -10.65 7.73 -0.77
N ARG A 131 -11.53 7.24 -1.66
CA ARG A 131 -11.86 7.92 -2.92
C ARG A 131 -12.56 9.26 -2.70
N GLU A 132 -13.40 9.37 -1.69
CA GLU A 132 -14.08 10.61 -1.33
C GLU A 132 -13.06 11.68 -0.89
N LEU A 133 -12.13 11.34 0.00
CA LEU A 133 -11.07 12.25 0.42
C LEU A 133 -10.20 12.68 -0.77
N ALA A 134 -9.79 11.72 -1.61
CA ALA A 134 -9.00 12.01 -2.80
C ALA A 134 -9.73 12.91 -3.80
N LYS A 135 -11.06 12.78 -3.92
CA LYS A 135 -11.87 13.63 -4.80
C LYS A 135 -11.84 15.11 -4.40
N TYR A 136 -11.89 15.40 -3.10
CA TYR A 136 -12.02 16.77 -2.60
C TYR A 136 -10.67 17.40 -2.20
N ALA A 137 -9.67 16.60 -1.87
CA ALA A 137 -8.32 17.11 -1.61
C ALA A 137 -7.74 17.81 -2.85
N THR A 138 -7.11 18.96 -2.66
CA THR A 138 -6.40 19.70 -3.72
C THR A 138 -4.91 19.39 -3.75
N VAL A 139 -4.41 18.63 -2.77
CA VAL A 139 -3.06 18.08 -2.69
C VAL A 139 -3.09 16.56 -2.94
N PRO A 140 -1.96 15.93 -3.31
CA PRO A 140 -1.89 14.48 -3.48
C PRO A 140 -2.40 13.70 -2.27
N VAL A 141 -3.07 12.57 -2.52
CA VAL A 141 -3.51 11.63 -1.49
C VAL A 141 -2.79 10.31 -1.68
N ILE A 142 -2.18 9.80 -0.61
CA ILE A 142 -1.47 8.52 -0.57
C ILE A 142 -2.23 7.57 0.34
N SER A 143 -2.63 6.41 -0.19
CA SER A 143 -3.29 5.37 0.60
C SER A 143 -2.33 4.73 1.60
N GLY A 144 -2.64 4.84 2.88
CA GLY A 144 -2.00 4.10 3.96
C GLY A 144 -2.52 2.66 4.12
N LEU A 145 -3.60 2.33 3.54
CA LEU A 145 -4.43 1.18 3.18
C LEU A 145 -5.93 1.51 3.35
N ASP A 146 -6.75 0.70 2.76
CA ASP A 146 -8.20 0.62 3.04
C ASP A 146 -8.65 -0.86 3.05
N ASP A 147 -9.96 -1.10 2.96
CA ASP A 147 -10.53 -2.46 2.95
C ASP A 147 -10.34 -3.20 1.61
N LYS A 148 -9.92 -2.51 0.56
CA LYS A 148 -9.77 -3.07 -0.79
C LYS A 148 -8.33 -3.20 -1.25
N GLU A 149 -7.47 -2.24 -0.92
CA GLU A 149 -6.08 -2.21 -1.39
C GLU A 149 -5.09 -1.73 -0.33
N HIS A 150 -3.83 -2.14 -0.51
CA HIS A 150 -2.67 -1.66 0.26
C HIS A 150 -1.49 -1.38 -0.68
N PRO A 151 -1.58 -0.35 -1.57
CA PRO A 151 -0.59 -0.14 -2.61
C PRO A 151 0.83 0.08 -2.07
N CYS A 152 1.00 0.87 -1.01
CA CYS A 152 2.32 1.09 -0.41
C CYS A 152 2.98 -0.20 0.11
N GLN A 153 2.20 -1.21 0.54
CA GLN A 153 2.77 -2.50 0.94
C GLN A 153 3.26 -3.27 -0.28
N VAL A 154 2.43 -3.40 -1.31
CA VAL A 154 2.81 -4.20 -2.48
C VAL A 154 3.96 -3.56 -3.27
N ILE A 155 4.06 -2.21 -3.32
CA ILE A 155 5.25 -1.53 -3.83
C ILE A 155 6.50 -1.94 -3.01
N THR A 156 6.36 -2.04 -1.68
CA THR A 156 7.43 -2.50 -0.78
C THR A 156 7.85 -3.94 -1.08
N ASP A 157 6.87 -4.82 -1.23
CA ASP A 157 7.10 -6.24 -1.49
C ASP A 157 7.77 -6.45 -2.84
N LEU A 158 7.31 -5.74 -3.87
CA LEU A 158 7.94 -5.76 -5.19
C LEU A 158 9.38 -5.19 -5.14
N MET A 159 9.63 -4.12 -4.39
CA MET A 159 10.98 -3.62 -4.16
C MET A 159 11.86 -4.69 -3.52
N THR A 160 11.35 -5.41 -2.51
CA THR A 160 12.06 -6.48 -1.82
C THR A 160 12.33 -7.66 -2.75
N ILE A 161 11.34 -8.07 -3.55
CA ILE A 161 11.49 -9.09 -4.57
C ILE A 161 12.60 -8.70 -5.56
N LYS A 162 12.62 -7.45 -6.03
CA LYS A 162 13.64 -6.97 -6.98
C LYS A 162 15.04 -6.99 -6.36
N GLU A 163 15.20 -6.61 -5.10
CA GLU A 163 16.50 -6.68 -4.40
C GLU A 163 17.01 -8.12 -4.27
N HIS A 164 16.14 -9.10 -3.98
CA HIS A 164 16.53 -10.49 -3.75
C HIS A 164 16.58 -11.34 -5.03
N LYS A 165 15.74 -11.04 -6.04
CA LYS A 165 15.62 -11.84 -7.28
C LYS A 165 16.18 -11.14 -8.51
N GLY A 166 16.54 -9.86 -8.42
CA GLY A 166 17.09 -9.07 -9.52
C GLY A 166 16.10 -8.65 -10.60
N LYS A 167 14.88 -9.16 -10.59
CA LYS A 167 13.84 -8.90 -11.61
C LYS A 167 12.45 -9.19 -11.06
N HIS A 168 11.41 -8.82 -11.83
CA HIS A 168 10.02 -9.23 -11.59
C HIS A 168 9.50 -10.16 -12.70
N LYS A 169 9.63 -9.71 -13.94
CA LYS A 169 9.01 -10.36 -15.11
C LYS A 169 9.29 -11.87 -15.17
N GLY A 170 8.21 -12.64 -15.25
CA GLY A 170 8.25 -14.10 -15.37
C GLY A 170 8.47 -14.85 -14.07
N LEU A 171 8.60 -14.19 -12.91
CA LEU A 171 8.58 -14.84 -11.60
C LEU A 171 7.16 -15.30 -11.25
N ASN A 172 7.08 -16.34 -10.42
CA ASN A 172 5.82 -16.89 -9.90
C ASN A 172 5.67 -16.54 -8.42
N LEU A 173 4.67 -15.70 -8.08
CA LEU A 173 4.27 -15.43 -6.71
C LEU A 173 3.11 -16.35 -6.32
N VAL A 174 3.20 -16.98 -5.17
CA VAL A 174 2.12 -17.76 -4.56
C VAL A 174 1.71 -17.10 -3.26
N TYR A 175 0.49 -16.56 -3.22
CA TYR A 175 -0.12 -16.03 -2.01
C TYR A 175 -1.03 -17.11 -1.38
N ILE A 176 -0.84 -17.37 -0.09
CA ILE A 176 -1.61 -18.38 0.65
C ILE A 176 -2.31 -17.71 1.83
N GLY A 177 -3.64 -17.75 1.87
CA GLY A 177 -4.41 -17.13 2.96
C GLY A 177 -5.71 -16.52 2.47
N ASP A 178 -6.09 -15.36 3.03
CA ASP A 178 -7.30 -14.65 2.67
C ASP A 178 -7.17 -13.99 1.28
N GLY A 179 -7.69 -14.64 0.25
CA GLY A 179 -7.68 -14.11 -1.10
C GLY A 179 -8.59 -12.89 -1.32
N GLY A 180 -9.53 -12.63 -0.41
CA GLY A 180 -10.45 -11.49 -0.47
C GLY A 180 -9.96 -10.25 0.29
N ASN A 181 -8.73 -10.26 0.83
CA ASN A 181 -8.19 -9.12 1.56
C ASN A 181 -7.50 -8.10 0.64
N ASN A 182 -7.17 -6.95 1.20
CA ASN A 182 -6.55 -5.83 0.48
C ASN A 182 -5.13 -6.12 -0.04
N ILE A 183 -4.36 -6.97 0.64
CA ILE A 183 -3.01 -7.38 0.21
C ILE A 183 -3.11 -8.26 -1.04
N SER A 184 -3.98 -9.26 -1.02
CA SER A 184 -4.23 -10.14 -2.17
C SER A 184 -4.67 -9.35 -3.41
N HIS A 185 -5.62 -8.41 -3.25
CA HIS A 185 -6.08 -7.55 -4.33
C HIS A 185 -4.92 -6.71 -4.90
N SER A 186 -4.12 -6.10 -4.04
CA SER A 186 -2.97 -5.30 -4.48
C SER A 186 -1.88 -6.15 -5.12
N TYR A 187 -1.66 -7.40 -4.66
CA TYR A 187 -0.75 -8.34 -5.33
C TYR A 187 -1.23 -8.70 -6.74
N LEU A 188 -2.53 -8.96 -6.93
CA LEU A 188 -3.09 -9.23 -8.26
C LEU A 188 -2.74 -8.11 -9.24
N LEU A 189 -2.99 -6.85 -8.86
CA LEU A 189 -2.67 -5.70 -9.70
C LEU A 189 -1.17 -5.46 -9.84
N GLY A 190 -0.42 -5.50 -8.74
CA GLY A 190 1.03 -5.26 -8.75
C GLY A 190 1.78 -6.30 -9.58
N CYS A 191 1.47 -7.59 -9.42
CA CYS A 191 2.04 -8.67 -10.24
C CYS A 191 1.70 -8.47 -11.71
N GLY A 192 0.45 -8.10 -12.03
CA GLY A 192 0.04 -7.77 -13.38
C GLY A 192 0.94 -6.70 -14.01
N ILE A 193 1.08 -5.58 -13.34
CA ILE A 193 1.84 -4.42 -13.81
C ILE A 193 3.31 -4.77 -14.08
N VAL A 194 3.96 -5.51 -13.19
CA VAL A 194 5.39 -5.87 -13.34
C VAL A 194 5.63 -7.18 -14.12
N GLY A 195 4.58 -7.84 -14.62
CA GLY A 195 4.68 -9.06 -15.43
C GLY A 195 5.06 -10.31 -14.64
N MET A 196 4.71 -10.40 -13.35
CA MET A 196 4.81 -11.61 -12.53
C MET A 196 3.55 -12.46 -12.67
N ASN A 197 3.68 -13.78 -12.71
CA ASN A 197 2.54 -14.67 -12.54
C ASN A 197 2.13 -14.75 -11.07
N ILE A 198 0.83 -14.98 -10.82
CA ILE A 198 0.31 -15.05 -9.46
C ILE A 198 -0.64 -16.25 -9.30
N ARG A 199 -0.45 -17.00 -8.20
CA ARG A 199 -1.39 -18.00 -7.72
C ARG A 199 -1.91 -17.59 -6.35
N ILE A 200 -3.24 -17.48 -6.22
CA ILE A 200 -3.92 -17.25 -4.94
C ILE A 200 -4.47 -18.59 -4.46
N VAL A 201 -4.03 -19.00 -3.28
CA VAL A 201 -4.43 -20.25 -2.60
C VAL A 201 -5.26 -19.89 -1.39
N SER A 202 -6.57 -20.07 -1.49
CA SER A 202 -7.53 -19.60 -0.49
C SER A 202 -8.76 -20.48 -0.45
N PRO A 203 -9.42 -20.66 0.72
CA PRO A 203 -10.73 -21.30 0.75
C PRO A 203 -11.72 -20.55 -0.16
N ARG A 204 -12.58 -21.27 -0.85
CA ARG A 204 -13.50 -20.69 -1.88
C ARG A 204 -14.31 -19.49 -1.39
N LYS A 205 -14.71 -19.51 -0.13
CA LYS A 205 -15.45 -18.42 0.52
C LYS A 205 -14.67 -17.10 0.59
N TYR A 206 -13.35 -17.17 0.50
CA TYR A 206 -12.41 -16.07 0.62
C TYR A 206 -11.62 -15.83 -0.68
N TRP A 207 -12.17 -16.21 -1.82
CA TRP A 207 -11.56 -15.91 -3.12
C TRP A 207 -11.60 -14.40 -3.38
N PRO A 208 -10.62 -13.89 -4.14
CA PRO A 208 -10.54 -12.47 -4.44
C PRO A 208 -11.76 -11.99 -5.25
N ASP A 209 -12.06 -10.71 -5.12
CA ASP A 209 -13.06 -10.06 -5.96
C ASP A 209 -12.67 -10.21 -7.43
N SER A 210 -13.63 -10.63 -8.25
CA SER A 210 -13.45 -10.87 -9.68
C SER A 210 -12.94 -9.65 -10.45
N TYR A 211 -13.22 -8.45 -9.97
CA TYR A 211 -12.69 -7.21 -10.54
C TYR A 211 -11.15 -7.23 -10.57
N TYR A 212 -10.48 -7.51 -9.44
CA TYR A 212 -9.02 -7.54 -9.36
C TYR A 212 -8.40 -8.66 -10.18
N VAL A 213 -9.06 -9.83 -10.22
CA VAL A 213 -8.63 -10.96 -11.05
C VAL A 213 -8.67 -10.59 -12.53
N ASN A 214 -9.76 -9.95 -12.96
CA ASN A 214 -9.93 -9.55 -14.36
C ASN A 214 -8.97 -8.42 -14.75
N GLU A 215 -8.75 -7.43 -13.87
CA GLU A 215 -7.77 -6.37 -14.13
C GLU A 215 -6.34 -6.95 -14.26
N ALA A 216 -5.94 -7.85 -13.36
CA ALA A 216 -4.63 -8.50 -13.42
C ALA A 216 -4.41 -9.27 -14.74
N LYS A 217 -5.42 -10.00 -15.21
CA LYS A 217 -5.36 -10.75 -16.49
C LYS A 217 -5.16 -9.85 -17.72
N LYS A 218 -5.61 -8.59 -17.68
CA LYS A 218 -5.40 -7.64 -18.79
C LYS A 218 -3.94 -7.35 -19.07
N PHE A 219 -3.05 -7.55 -18.10
CA PHE A 219 -1.60 -7.40 -18.26
C PHE A 219 -0.92 -8.62 -18.91
N GLY A 220 -1.68 -9.69 -19.24
CA GLY A 220 -1.16 -10.85 -19.96
C GLY A 220 -0.38 -11.85 -19.09
N ILE A 221 -0.46 -11.76 -17.78
CA ILE A 221 0.14 -12.72 -16.84
C ILE A 221 -0.76 -13.93 -16.61
N ASN A 222 -0.18 -15.03 -16.10
CA ASN A 222 -0.97 -16.15 -15.60
C ASN A 222 -1.51 -15.83 -14.20
N VAL A 223 -2.85 -15.91 -14.03
CA VAL A 223 -3.55 -15.74 -12.75
C VAL A 223 -4.31 -17.01 -12.45
N GLU A 224 -3.89 -17.71 -11.41
CA GLU A 224 -4.53 -18.94 -10.92
C GLU A 224 -5.17 -18.71 -9.54
N ILE A 225 -6.42 -19.13 -9.37
CA ILE A 225 -7.12 -19.11 -8.09
C ILE A 225 -7.52 -20.54 -7.74
N THR A 226 -7.12 -21.02 -6.57
CA THR A 226 -7.37 -22.41 -6.16
C THR A 226 -7.61 -22.52 -4.65
N ASP A 227 -8.35 -23.55 -4.25
CA ASP A 227 -8.51 -23.97 -2.85
C ASP A 227 -7.58 -25.14 -2.49
N LYS A 228 -6.78 -25.64 -3.44
CA LYS A 228 -5.90 -26.79 -3.25
C LYS A 228 -4.55 -26.32 -2.71
N ILE A 229 -4.26 -26.70 -1.45
CA ILE A 229 -2.98 -26.37 -0.79
C ILE A 229 -1.85 -27.32 -1.20
N GLU A 230 -2.17 -28.59 -1.54
CA GLU A 230 -1.18 -29.57 -1.93
C GLU A 230 -0.54 -29.19 -3.27
N GLY A 231 0.78 -29.14 -3.30
CA GLY A 231 1.53 -28.72 -4.49
C GLY A 231 1.40 -27.25 -4.85
N ALA A 232 0.71 -26.44 -4.04
CA ALA A 232 0.40 -25.05 -4.35
C ALA A 232 1.64 -24.16 -4.56
N THR A 233 2.73 -24.45 -3.86
CA THR A 233 4.00 -23.69 -3.94
C THR A 233 4.98 -24.22 -4.98
N LYS A 234 4.59 -25.26 -5.73
CA LYS A 234 5.44 -25.80 -6.82
C LYS A 234 5.81 -24.68 -7.80
N ASP A 235 7.08 -24.61 -8.13
CA ASP A 235 7.68 -23.60 -9.05
C ASP A 235 7.55 -22.13 -8.56
N ALA A 236 7.19 -21.89 -7.28
CA ALA A 236 7.14 -20.56 -6.71
C ALA A 236 8.54 -19.97 -6.55
N ASP A 237 8.72 -18.72 -7.00
CA ASP A 237 9.89 -17.88 -6.73
C ASP A 237 9.68 -17.08 -5.43
N VAL A 238 8.43 -16.77 -5.13
CA VAL A 238 8.00 -16.01 -3.95
C VAL A 238 6.78 -16.67 -3.34
N VAL A 239 6.83 -16.89 -2.03
CA VAL A 239 5.67 -17.32 -1.22
C VAL A 239 5.32 -16.20 -0.29
N ALA A 240 4.07 -15.76 -0.30
CA ALA A 240 3.58 -14.67 0.53
C ALA A 240 2.32 -15.10 1.30
N THR A 241 2.13 -14.53 2.48
CA THR A 241 0.88 -14.65 3.25
C THR A 241 0.61 -13.38 4.04
N ASP A 242 -0.58 -13.28 4.58
CA ASP A 242 -0.98 -12.22 5.50
C ASP A 242 -1.91 -12.81 6.57
N THR A 243 -2.17 -12.03 7.63
CA THR A 243 -3.06 -12.44 8.71
C THR A 243 -4.43 -12.90 8.20
N TRP A 244 -4.92 -14.00 8.77
CA TRP A 244 -6.26 -14.51 8.43
C TRP A 244 -7.39 -13.67 9.02
N VAL A 245 -7.09 -12.90 10.07
CA VAL A 245 -8.07 -12.04 10.74
C VAL A 245 -7.60 -10.59 10.60
N SER A 246 -8.14 -9.91 9.60
CA SER A 246 -7.84 -8.49 9.38
C SER A 246 -8.42 -7.61 10.49
N MET A 247 -7.83 -6.44 10.70
CA MET A 247 -8.36 -5.45 11.64
C MET A 247 -9.79 -5.05 11.25
N GLY A 248 -10.73 -5.24 12.17
CA GLY A 248 -12.17 -5.02 11.99
C GLY A 248 -12.97 -6.31 11.81
N ASP A 249 -12.30 -7.47 11.65
CA ASP A 249 -12.93 -8.80 11.56
C ASP A 249 -12.79 -9.63 12.86
N GLU A 250 -12.41 -8.99 13.97
CA GLU A 250 -12.16 -9.67 15.25
C GLU A 250 -13.37 -10.47 15.74
N SER A 251 -14.59 -10.00 15.45
CA SER A 251 -15.84 -10.70 15.80
C SER A 251 -16.03 -12.02 15.03
N LYS A 252 -15.33 -12.20 13.90
CA LYS A 252 -15.39 -13.41 13.07
C LYS A 252 -14.18 -14.32 13.29
N LYS A 253 -13.31 -14.02 14.25
CA LYS A 253 -12.01 -14.68 14.44
C LYS A 253 -12.14 -16.21 14.51
N GLU A 254 -13.01 -16.74 15.36
CA GLU A 254 -13.17 -18.19 15.53
C GLU A 254 -13.58 -18.90 14.24
N GLN A 255 -14.51 -18.31 13.50
CA GLN A 255 -14.95 -18.88 12.22
C GLN A 255 -13.83 -18.84 11.18
N ARG A 256 -13.11 -17.71 11.10
CA ARG A 256 -11.98 -17.57 10.16
C ARG A 256 -10.88 -18.58 10.46
N LEU A 257 -10.50 -18.77 11.72
CA LEU A 257 -9.50 -19.77 12.12
C LEU A 257 -9.90 -21.20 11.73
N LYS A 258 -11.20 -21.54 11.78
CA LYS A 258 -11.70 -22.82 11.30
C LYS A 258 -11.64 -22.92 9.77
N ASP A 259 -12.08 -21.89 9.06
CA ASP A 259 -12.15 -21.87 7.61
C ASP A 259 -10.76 -21.93 6.96
N PHE A 260 -9.73 -21.36 7.60
CA PHE A 260 -8.34 -21.37 7.13
C PHE A 260 -7.49 -22.52 7.65
N GLN A 261 -8.08 -23.49 8.37
CA GLN A 261 -7.34 -24.65 8.83
C GLN A 261 -6.70 -25.39 7.65
N GLY A 262 -5.38 -25.62 7.72
CA GLY A 262 -4.60 -26.26 6.65
C GLY A 262 -3.91 -25.27 5.68
N TYR A 263 -4.19 -23.96 5.75
CA TYR A 263 -3.56 -22.94 4.91
C TYR A 263 -2.32 -22.27 5.55
N THR A 264 -1.82 -22.84 6.65
CA THR A 264 -0.59 -22.34 7.30
C THR A 264 0.62 -22.55 6.40
N VAL A 265 1.35 -21.47 6.10
CA VAL A 265 2.66 -21.57 5.42
C VAL A 265 3.66 -22.20 6.40
N ASN A 266 4.15 -23.36 6.06
CA ASN A 266 5.05 -24.19 6.86
C ASN A 266 6.24 -24.68 6.04
N ASP A 267 7.18 -25.35 6.71
CA ASP A 267 8.40 -25.87 6.08
C ASP A 267 8.12 -26.82 4.91
N LYS A 268 7.05 -27.63 4.96
CA LYS A 268 6.65 -28.52 3.85
C LYS A 268 6.29 -27.72 2.60
N LEU A 269 5.55 -26.62 2.74
CA LEU A 269 5.20 -25.75 1.62
C LEU A 269 6.44 -25.02 1.08
N MET A 270 7.31 -24.50 1.96
CA MET A 270 8.55 -23.84 1.53
C MET A 270 9.51 -24.81 0.81
N LYS A 271 9.65 -26.03 1.27
CA LYS A 271 10.46 -27.07 0.58
C LYS A 271 9.93 -27.47 -0.80
N ASN A 272 8.64 -27.29 -1.05
CA ASN A 272 8.02 -27.58 -2.36
C ASN A 272 8.18 -26.41 -3.35
N ALA A 273 8.52 -25.21 -2.87
CA ALA A 273 8.89 -24.07 -3.69
C ALA A 273 10.30 -24.23 -4.29
N LYS A 274 10.72 -23.31 -5.15
CA LYS A 274 12.10 -23.31 -5.66
C LYS A 274 13.10 -23.20 -4.50
N PRO A 275 14.30 -23.80 -4.61
CA PRO A 275 15.30 -23.76 -3.55
C PRO A 275 15.72 -22.34 -3.14
N ASP A 276 15.66 -21.40 -4.08
CA ASP A 276 15.97 -19.98 -3.90
C ASP A 276 14.71 -19.11 -3.70
N ALA A 277 13.55 -19.75 -3.48
CA ALA A 277 12.32 -19.01 -3.18
C ALA A 277 12.45 -18.20 -1.90
N ILE A 278 11.85 -16.99 -1.90
CA ILE A 278 11.78 -16.13 -0.73
C ILE A 278 10.39 -16.14 -0.12
N PHE A 279 10.33 -15.91 1.21
CA PHE A 279 9.08 -15.78 1.96
C PHE A 279 8.84 -14.34 2.41
N LEU A 280 7.63 -13.82 2.16
CA LEU A 280 7.17 -12.47 2.50
C LEU A 280 5.97 -12.50 3.45
N HIS A 281 5.93 -11.54 4.36
CA HIS A 281 4.80 -11.27 5.26
C HIS A 281 4.88 -9.82 5.78
N CYS A 282 3.87 -9.04 5.50
CA CYS A 282 3.83 -7.60 5.85
C CYS A 282 3.80 -7.29 7.37
N LEU A 283 3.69 -8.32 8.21
CA LEU A 283 3.58 -8.22 9.67
C LEU A 283 2.37 -7.39 10.16
N PRO A 284 1.79 -7.70 11.35
CA PRO A 284 2.23 -8.70 12.33
C PRO A 284 1.92 -10.13 11.90
N ALA A 285 2.81 -11.08 12.19
CA ALA A 285 2.58 -12.49 11.96
C ALA A 285 2.00 -13.16 13.21
N TYR A 286 0.96 -13.97 13.03
CA TYR A 286 0.39 -14.80 14.10
C TYR A 286 0.88 -16.23 13.93
N TYR A 287 1.93 -16.58 14.65
CA TYR A 287 2.55 -17.89 14.53
C TYR A 287 1.59 -19.02 14.86
N ASN A 288 1.67 -20.09 14.05
CA ASN A 288 0.78 -21.24 14.03
C ASN A 288 -0.65 -20.96 13.54
N TYR A 289 -0.92 -19.73 13.05
CA TYR A 289 -2.07 -19.44 12.21
C TYR A 289 -1.63 -19.43 10.74
N GLU A 290 -1.40 -18.26 10.15
CA GLU A 290 -1.05 -18.13 8.74
C GLU A 290 0.38 -18.60 8.40
N VAL A 291 1.30 -18.59 9.37
CA VAL A 291 2.70 -18.99 9.18
C VAL A 291 3.28 -19.66 10.43
N THR A 292 4.20 -20.61 10.25
CA THR A 292 5.00 -21.13 11.36
C THR A 292 6.18 -20.22 11.70
N LYS A 293 6.61 -20.21 12.97
CA LYS A 293 7.76 -19.40 13.39
C LYS A 293 9.03 -19.77 12.63
N ASP A 294 9.24 -21.06 12.35
CA ASP A 294 10.41 -21.57 11.65
C ASP A 294 10.51 -21.07 10.21
N VAL A 295 9.36 -20.90 9.51
CA VAL A 295 9.32 -20.26 8.20
C VAL A 295 9.58 -18.76 8.32
N ALA A 296 8.88 -18.06 9.22
CA ALA A 296 8.99 -16.62 9.38
C ALA A 296 10.42 -16.14 9.76
N HIS A 297 11.19 -16.99 10.47
CA HIS A 297 12.58 -16.71 10.84
C HIS A 297 13.58 -17.63 10.12
N GLY A 298 13.12 -18.38 9.12
CA GLY A 298 13.95 -19.31 8.36
C GLY A 298 14.83 -18.62 7.32
N LYS A 299 15.72 -19.41 6.68
CA LYS A 299 16.72 -18.88 5.72
C LYS A 299 16.10 -18.26 4.46
N GLN A 300 14.89 -18.68 4.07
CA GLN A 300 14.19 -18.14 2.91
C GLN A 300 13.33 -16.93 3.27
N SER A 301 13.19 -16.59 4.53
CA SER A 301 12.40 -15.44 4.98
C SER A 301 13.16 -14.14 4.78
N VAL A 302 12.49 -13.17 4.17
CA VAL A 302 12.98 -11.81 3.98
C VAL A 302 12.04 -10.76 4.59
N ILE A 303 11.21 -11.19 5.56
CA ILE A 303 10.16 -10.33 6.17
C ILE A 303 10.73 -9.10 6.88
N PHE A 304 11.96 -9.14 7.37
CA PHE A 304 12.58 -7.98 8.02
C PHE A 304 13.22 -7.03 7.01
N ASP A 305 13.72 -7.55 5.88
CA ASP A 305 14.14 -6.71 4.73
C ASP A 305 12.92 -6.02 4.12
N GLU A 306 11.79 -6.74 3.98
CA GLU A 306 10.49 -6.21 3.59
C GLU A 306 10.03 -5.09 4.56
N ALA A 307 10.13 -5.32 5.87
CA ALA A 307 9.78 -4.33 6.88
C ALA A 307 10.66 -3.07 6.81
N GLU A 308 11.98 -3.22 6.56
CA GLU A 308 12.88 -2.09 6.30
C GLU A 308 12.49 -1.37 5.01
N ASN A 309 12.24 -2.10 3.95
CA ASN A 309 11.88 -1.56 2.63
C ASN A 309 10.58 -0.77 2.64
N ARG A 310 9.71 -1.00 3.62
CA ARG A 310 8.48 -0.21 3.79
C ARG A 310 8.76 1.29 3.84
N MET A 311 9.78 1.70 4.59
CA MET A 311 10.20 3.10 4.67
C MET A 311 10.76 3.59 3.33
N TRP A 312 11.62 2.81 2.67
CA TRP A 312 12.26 3.21 1.43
C TRP A 312 11.30 3.31 0.25
N ALA A 313 10.35 2.38 0.15
CA ALA A 313 9.27 2.44 -0.83
C ALA A 313 8.37 3.67 -0.61
N GLN A 314 8.03 3.98 0.64
CA GLN A 314 7.26 5.19 0.98
C GLN A 314 8.03 6.47 0.66
N ILE A 315 9.34 6.52 0.88
CA ILE A 315 10.21 7.62 0.44
C ILE A 315 10.08 7.82 -1.08
N ALA A 316 10.21 6.74 -1.86
CA ALA A 316 10.10 6.82 -3.31
C ALA A 316 8.71 7.31 -3.76
N VAL A 317 7.64 6.80 -3.12
CA VAL A 317 6.27 7.26 -3.36
C VAL A 317 6.14 8.75 -3.05
N MET A 318 6.56 9.20 -1.86
CA MET A 318 6.44 10.60 -1.48
C MET A 318 7.23 11.52 -2.41
N VAL A 319 8.46 11.19 -2.76
CA VAL A 319 9.28 11.96 -3.73
C VAL A 319 8.62 11.99 -5.12
N THR A 320 7.85 10.98 -5.48
CA THR A 320 7.14 10.94 -6.77
C THR A 320 5.88 11.82 -6.76
N PHE A 321 5.12 11.80 -5.67
CA PHE A 321 3.81 12.41 -5.59
C PHE A 321 3.79 13.82 -4.96
N MET A 322 4.81 14.21 -4.17
CA MET A 322 4.92 15.50 -3.48
C MET A 322 5.76 16.54 -4.26
N LYS A 323 5.77 16.48 -5.58
CA LYS A 323 6.53 17.43 -6.44
C LYS A 323 5.90 18.80 -6.45
#